data_a540c19bf2c10547f8becb0be1e5f58c
#
_entry.id   a540c19bf2c10547f8becb0be1e5f58c
#
_cell.length_a   1.000
_cell.length_b   1.000
_cell.length_c   1.000
_cell.angle_alpha   90.00
_cell.angle_beta   90.00
_cell.angle_gamma   90.00
#
_symmetry.space_group_name_H-M   'P 1'
#
loop_
_entity.id
_entity.type
_entity.pdbx_description
1 polymer ?
#
loop_
_entity_poly.entity_id
_entity_poly.type
_entity_poly.pdbx_seq_one_letter_code
_entity_poly.pdbx_strand_id
1 'polypeptide(L)'
;SRYVFPTLDLLKAYDSGSMEINRDELAENQRLIKQALEDFNIKIASIKATVGPTVTLYEIVPEAGVRISKIKNLEDDIALSLSALQIRIIAPMPGKGTIGIEVPNKNPQTVSMQSVIASRRFIEGKYELPVAMGKTITNEVFMFDLCKTPHLLVAGATGQGKSVGLNAIITSLLYKKHPSELKFVMVDPKMVEFSIYSKIERHYLAKLPNAEKPIVTEPADAVATLNSLVIEMEDRYRLLVNANVRNIKEYNAKFIERRLNPQKGHRFLPYIVAIVDEFADLIAVAGREIELPISRIAAKARAVGIHMILATQRPVSYTHLRAHETTLHL
;
A
#
# COMPACT_ATOMS: atom_id res chain seq x y z
N SER A 1 17.41 13.17 -24.30
CA SER A 1 16.13 12.64 -24.82
C SER A 1 15.00 13.09 -23.92
N ARG A 2 13.91 13.54 -24.50
CA ARG A 2 12.71 13.97 -23.76
C ARG A 2 12.03 12.71 -23.22
N TYR A 3 11.89 12.59 -21.89
CA TYR A 3 11.17 11.47 -21.27
C TYR A 3 9.69 11.53 -21.67
N VAL A 4 9.11 10.38 -21.99
CA VAL A 4 7.69 10.22 -22.31
C VAL A 4 7.07 9.32 -21.22
N PHE A 5 5.99 9.79 -20.59
CA PHE A 5 5.27 9.00 -19.60
C PHE A 5 4.64 7.76 -20.25
N PRO A 6 4.52 6.66 -19.49
CA PRO A 6 3.82 5.47 -19.97
C PRO A 6 2.34 5.80 -20.27
N THR A 7 1.84 5.23 -21.36
CA THR A 7 0.46 5.40 -21.80
C THR A 7 -0.45 4.28 -21.28
N LEU A 8 -1.76 4.52 -21.24
CA LEU A 8 -2.72 3.56 -20.65
C LEU A 8 -2.84 2.26 -21.44
N ASP A 9 -2.51 2.25 -22.72
CA ASP A 9 -2.51 1.07 -23.58
C ASP A 9 -1.43 0.03 -23.19
N LEU A 10 -0.43 0.42 -22.41
CA LEU A 10 0.56 -0.50 -21.86
C LEU A 10 -0.01 -1.36 -20.71
N LEU A 11 -1.16 -0.99 -20.18
CA LEU A 11 -1.84 -1.73 -19.11
C LEU A 11 -2.94 -2.61 -19.71
N LYS A 12 -3.05 -3.83 -19.15
CA LYS A 12 -4.07 -4.76 -19.60
C LYS A 12 -5.48 -4.24 -19.31
N ALA A 13 -6.27 -4.10 -20.36
CA ALA A 13 -7.70 -3.86 -20.25
C ALA A 13 -8.39 -5.19 -19.89
N TYR A 14 -9.30 -5.13 -18.93
CA TYR A 14 -10.22 -6.22 -18.64
C TYR A 14 -11.60 -5.75 -19.03
N ASP A 15 -12.37 -6.64 -19.63
CA ASP A 15 -13.76 -6.36 -19.91
C ASP A 15 -14.50 -6.17 -18.58
N SER A 16 -14.77 -4.92 -18.26
CA SER A 16 -15.60 -4.60 -17.11
C SER A 16 -17.05 -4.80 -17.53
N GLY A 17 -17.44 -6.05 -17.72
CA GLY A 17 -18.85 -6.41 -17.87
C GLY A 17 -19.65 -5.71 -16.78
N SER A 18 -20.85 -5.26 -17.08
CA SER A 18 -21.77 -4.68 -16.11
C SER A 18 -21.78 -5.59 -14.87
N MET A 19 -21.62 -5.00 -13.68
CA MET A 19 -21.67 -5.75 -12.42
C MET A 19 -23.04 -6.43 -12.37
N GLU A 20 -23.12 -7.71 -12.80
CA GLU A 20 -24.37 -8.48 -12.66
C GLU A 20 -24.59 -8.73 -11.18
N ILE A 21 -25.52 -7.96 -10.63
CA ILE A 21 -25.96 -8.13 -9.25
C ILE A 21 -26.84 -9.39 -9.25
N ASN A 22 -26.28 -10.49 -8.78
CA ASN A 22 -27.04 -11.71 -8.55
C ASN A 22 -27.95 -11.51 -7.33
N ARG A 23 -29.21 -11.11 -7.59
CA ARG A 23 -30.19 -10.83 -6.54
C ARG A 23 -30.52 -12.07 -5.71
N ASP A 24 -30.49 -13.25 -6.32
CA ASP A 24 -30.79 -14.50 -5.63
C ASP A 24 -29.66 -14.86 -4.65
N GLU A 25 -28.40 -14.65 -5.05
CA GLU A 25 -27.24 -14.81 -4.15
C GLU A 25 -27.31 -13.83 -2.96
N LEU A 26 -27.66 -12.58 -3.21
CA LEU A 26 -27.80 -11.59 -2.14
C LEU A 26 -28.89 -11.97 -1.14
N ALA A 27 -30.06 -12.35 -1.64
CA ALA A 27 -31.18 -12.75 -0.80
C ALA A 27 -30.87 -14.01 0.02
N GLU A 28 -30.23 -15.00 -0.61
CA GLU A 28 -29.81 -16.22 0.07
C GLU A 28 -28.76 -15.97 1.14
N ASN A 29 -27.72 -15.18 0.84
CA ASN A 29 -26.70 -14.82 1.84
C ASN A 29 -27.31 -14.04 3.00
N GLN A 30 -28.24 -13.10 2.75
CA GLN A 30 -28.95 -12.38 3.82
C GLN A 30 -29.74 -13.33 4.70
N ARG A 31 -30.45 -14.30 4.09
CA ARG A 31 -31.21 -15.32 4.80
C ARG A 31 -30.29 -16.17 5.69
N LEU A 32 -29.17 -16.67 5.14
CA LEU A 32 -28.22 -17.51 5.86
C LEU A 32 -27.55 -16.78 7.02
N ILE A 33 -27.12 -15.53 6.81
CA ILE A 33 -26.54 -14.69 7.87
C ILE A 33 -27.56 -14.50 9.01
N LYS A 34 -28.81 -14.16 8.66
CA LYS A 34 -29.87 -13.98 9.65
C LYS A 34 -30.12 -15.26 10.42
N GLN A 35 -30.23 -16.39 9.75
CA GLN A 35 -30.43 -17.69 10.37
C GLN A 35 -29.28 -18.06 11.30
N ALA A 36 -28.03 -17.94 10.84
CA ALA A 36 -26.86 -18.23 11.66
C ALA A 36 -26.82 -17.38 12.95
N LEU A 37 -27.22 -16.13 12.89
CA LEU A 37 -27.30 -15.26 14.07
C LEU A 37 -28.47 -15.66 15.00
N GLU A 38 -29.63 -15.99 14.44
CA GLU A 38 -30.80 -16.44 15.19
C GLU A 38 -30.57 -17.76 15.94
N ASP A 39 -29.82 -18.70 15.35
CA ASP A 39 -29.45 -19.99 15.96
C ASP A 39 -28.62 -19.79 17.23
N PHE A 40 -27.88 -18.68 17.35
CA PHE A 40 -27.13 -18.28 18.53
C PHE A 40 -27.89 -17.26 19.43
N ASN A 41 -29.20 -17.15 19.26
CA ASN A 41 -30.05 -16.18 19.98
C ASN A 41 -29.60 -14.71 19.82
N ILE A 42 -29.13 -14.35 18.63
CA ILE A 42 -28.75 -12.98 18.29
C ILE A 42 -29.80 -12.44 17.31
N LYS A 43 -30.63 -11.51 17.76
CA LYS A 43 -31.63 -10.85 16.94
C LYS A 43 -31.07 -9.60 16.28
N ILE A 44 -31.44 -9.39 15.02
CA ILE A 44 -31.05 -8.23 14.25
C ILE A 44 -32.27 -7.43 13.81
N ALA A 45 -32.16 -6.10 13.87
CA ALA A 45 -33.25 -5.19 13.47
C ALA A 45 -33.31 -5.03 11.94
N SER A 46 -32.15 -4.99 11.28
CA SER A 46 -32.08 -4.87 9.83
C SER A 46 -30.75 -5.39 9.26
N ILE A 47 -30.78 -5.76 7.99
CA ILE A 47 -29.60 -6.12 7.19
C ILE A 47 -29.68 -5.44 5.82
N LYS A 48 -28.58 -4.80 5.43
CA LYS A 48 -28.43 -4.13 4.13
C LYS A 48 -27.22 -4.68 3.40
N ALA A 49 -27.34 -5.00 2.13
CA ALA A 49 -26.22 -5.43 1.29
C ALA A 49 -25.71 -4.30 0.41
N THR A 50 -24.40 -4.16 0.33
CA THR A 50 -23.69 -3.31 -0.63
C THR A 50 -22.71 -4.17 -1.42
N VAL A 51 -22.95 -4.28 -2.73
CA VAL A 51 -22.17 -5.13 -3.62
C VAL A 51 -20.92 -4.38 -4.09
N GLY A 52 -19.76 -4.95 -3.81
CA GLY A 52 -18.49 -4.49 -4.34
C GLY A 52 -17.93 -5.41 -5.45
N PRO A 53 -16.79 -5.05 -6.04
CA PRO A 53 -16.21 -5.83 -7.15
C PRO A 53 -15.82 -7.25 -6.75
N THR A 54 -15.27 -7.44 -5.56
CA THR A 54 -14.74 -8.73 -5.08
C THR A 54 -15.48 -9.28 -3.88
N VAL A 55 -16.04 -8.40 -3.06
CA VAL A 55 -16.78 -8.75 -1.84
C VAL A 55 -18.10 -7.99 -1.77
N THR A 56 -19.07 -8.57 -1.09
CA THR A 56 -20.32 -7.90 -0.72
C THR A 56 -20.30 -7.61 0.78
N LEU A 57 -20.60 -6.37 1.16
CA LEU A 57 -20.74 -5.96 2.55
C LEU A 57 -22.20 -6.09 2.98
N TYR A 58 -22.44 -6.91 4.00
CA TYR A 58 -23.71 -7.00 4.70
C TYR A 58 -23.62 -6.17 5.99
N GLU A 59 -24.31 -5.04 6.00
CA GLU A 59 -24.35 -4.11 7.13
C GLU A 59 -25.56 -4.46 8.02
N ILE A 60 -25.28 -4.82 9.27
CA ILE A 60 -26.26 -5.34 10.22
C ILE A 60 -26.47 -4.33 11.34
N VAL A 61 -27.74 -4.09 11.69
CA VAL A 61 -28.11 -3.38 12.90
C VAL A 61 -28.59 -4.42 13.92
N PRO A 62 -27.83 -4.68 15.00
CA PRO A 62 -28.28 -5.59 16.06
C PRO A 62 -29.42 -4.96 16.85
N GLU A 63 -30.30 -5.80 17.43
CA GLU A 63 -31.29 -5.33 18.41
C GLU A 63 -30.64 -4.83 19.69
N ALA A 64 -31.36 -4.03 20.47
CA ALA A 64 -30.89 -3.50 21.74
C ALA A 64 -30.51 -4.63 22.72
N GLY A 65 -29.36 -4.47 23.37
CA GLY A 65 -28.84 -5.45 24.32
C GLY A 65 -27.93 -6.54 23.75
N VAL A 66 -27.76 -6.62 22.43
CA VAL A 66 -26.83 -7.55 21.80
C VAL A 66 -25.39 -7.03 21.96
N ARG A 67 -24.52 -7.87 22.50
CA ARG A 67 -23.09 -7.56 22.64
C ARG A 67 -22.35 -7.82 21.32
N ILE A 68 -21.60 -6.83 20.85
CA ILE A 68 -20.81 -6.89 19.59
C ILE A 68 -19.85 -8.08 19.59
N SER A 69 -19.20 -8.38 20.74
CA SER A 69 -18.27 -9.51 20.87
C SER A 69 -18.92 -10.86 20.55
N LYS A 70 -20.22 -11.02 20.86
CA LYS A 70 -20.96 -12.24 20.52
C LYS A 70 -21.00 -12.49 19.01
N ILE A 71 -21.26 -11.45 18.23
CA ILE A 71 -21.32 -11.55 16.76
C ILE A 71 -19.91 -11.79 16.19
N LYS A 72 -18.91 -11.10 16.73
CA LYS A 72 -17.51 -11.24 16.28
C LYS A 72 -16.98 -12.67 16.45
N ASN A 73 -17.38 -13.35 17.51
CA ASN A 73 -16.95 -14.73 17.78
C ASN A 73 -17.63 -15.79 16.89
N LEU A 74 -18.63 -15.40 16.09
CA LEU A 74 -19.33 -16.27 15.16
C LEU A 74 -18.82 -16.19 13.72
N GLU A 75 -17.63 -15.61 13.52
CA GLU A 75 -17.06 -15.42 12.17
C GLU A 75 -16.95 -16.77 11.43
N ASP A 76 -16.40 -17.77 12.07
CA ASP A 76 -16.25 -19.11 11.48
C ASP A 76 -17.60 -19.81 11.25
N ASP A 77 -18.55 -19.68 12.19
CA ASP A 77 -19.89 -20.28 12.06
C ASP A 77 -20.69 -19.65 10.91
N ILE A 78 -20.60 -18.33 10.76
CA ILE A 78 -21.24 -17.62 9.64
C ILE A 78 -20.56 -17.98 8.33
N ALA A 79 -19.23 -18.07 8.28
CA ALA A 79 -18.49 -18.50 7.10
C ALA A 79 -18.92 -19.90 6.66
N LEU A 80 -19.04 -20.82 7.58
CA LEU A 80 -19.51 -22.19 7.33
C LEU A 80 -20.94 -22.21 6.76
N SER A 81 -21.85 -21.43 7.36
CA SER A 81 -23.25 -21.32 6.93
C SER A 81 -23.38 -20.78 5.50
N LEU A 82 -22.49 -19.87 5.11
CA LEU A 82 -22.41 -19.28 3.78
C LEU A 82 -21.65 -20.14 2.77
N SER A 83 -21.05 -21.26 3.21
CA SER A 83 -20.10 -22.05 2.41
C SER A 83 -18.97 -21.17 1.84
N ALA A 84 -18.58 -20.13 2.56
CA ALA A 84 -17.52 -19.21 2.18
C ALA A 84 -16.18 -19.68 2.76
N LEU A 85 -15.11 -19.55 1.97
CA LEU A 85 -13.75 -19.91 2.43
C LEU A 85 -13.29 -19.03 3.60
N GLN A 86 -13.68 -17.76 3.58
CA GLN A 86 -13.35 -16.79 4.62
C GLN A 86 -14.32 -15.61 4.52
N ILE A 87 -14.76 -15.11 5.66
CA ILE A 87 -15.46 -13.83 5.77
C ILE A 87 -14.67 -12.90 6.68
N ARG A 88 -15.08 -11.65 6.79
CA ARG A 88 -14.49 -10.69 7.73
C ARG A 88 -15.60 -9.93 8.44
N ILE A 89 -15.52 -9.88 9.78
CA ILE A 89 -16.45 -9.09 10.57
C ILE A 89 -15.80 -7.78 11.02
N ILE A 90 -16.40 -6.66 10.65
CA ILE A 90 -15.99 -5.31 11.04
C ILE A 90 -16.99 -4.82 12.10
N ALA A 91 -16.55 -4.78 13.35
CA ALA A 91 -17.45 -4.45 14.46
C ALA A 91 -16.73 -3.62 15.54
N PRO A 92 -17.18 -2.40 15.80
CA PRO A 92 -18.20 -1.64 15.05
C PRO A 92 -17.71 -1.13 13.70
N MET A 93 -18.63 -0.83 12.77
CA MET A 93 -18.30 -0.10 11.54
C MET A 93 -17.86 1.31 11.88
N PRO A 94 -16.72 1.80 11.29
CA PRO A 94 -16.22 3.15 11.57
C PRO A 94 -17.28 4.23 11.29
N GLY A 95 -17.55 5.07 12.29
CA GLY A 95 -18.52 6.17 12.18
C GLY A 95 -19.99 5.75 12.14
N LYS A 96 -20.28 4.47 12.36
CA LYS A 96 -21.65 3.92 12.38
C LYS A 96 -21.86 3.01 13.58
N GLY A 97 -23.09 2.92 14.07
CA GLY A 97 -23.49 1.97 15.12
C GLY A 97 -23.86 0.58 14.59
N THR A 98 -23.30 0.18 13.46
CA THR A 98 -23.62 -1.06 12.74
C THR A 98 -22.44 -2.02 12.72
N ILE A 99 -22.70 -3.26 12.32
CA ILE A 99 -21.69 -4.32 12.14
C ILE A 99 -21.65 -4.67 10.67
N GLY A 100 -20.46 -4.72 10.08
CA GLY A 100 -20.23 -5.15 8.70
C GLY A 100 -19.77 -6.60 8.64
N ILE A 101 -20.36 -7.38 7.74
CA ILE A 101 -19.88 -8.71 7.36
C ILE A 101 -19.50 -8.67 5.88
N GLU A 102 -18.22 -8.79 5.58
CA GLU A 102 -17.71 -8.89 4.23
C GLU A 102 -17.70 -10.35 3.79
N VAL A 103 -18.43 -10.65 2.73
CA VAL A 103 -18.52 -11.99 2.13
C VAL A 103 -17.94 -11.95 0.73
N PRO A 104 -16.98 -12.81 0.37
CA PRO A 104 -16.46 -12.90 -0.99
C PRO A 104 -17.56 -13.21 -1.99
N ASN A 105 -17.57 -12.50 -3.12
CA ASN A 105 -18.49 -12.78 -4.20
C ASN A 105 -18.15 -14.13 -4.86
N LYS A 106 -19.15 -14.90 -5.27
CA LYS A 106 -18.93 -16.17 -6.01
C LYS A 106 -18.19 -15.93 -7.33
N ASN A 107 -18.51 -14.82 -8.00
CA ASN A 107 -17.89 -14.41 -9.26
C ASN A 107 -17.23 -13.02 -9.07
N PRO A 108 -16.04 -12.94 -8.47
CA PRO A 108 -15.36 -11.67 -8.23
C PRO A 108 -14.92 -11.05 -9.56
N GLN A 109 -15.09 -9.73 -9.68
CA GLN A 109 -14.62 -8.98 -10.83
C GLN A 109 -13.15 -8.56 -10.63
N THR A 110 -12.37 -8.64 -11.71
CA THR A 110 -11.01 -8.13 -11.71
C THR A 110 -11.02 -6.60 -11.79
N VAL A 111 -10.46 -5.93 -10.78
CA VAL A 111 -10.20 -4.49 -10.82
C VAL A 111 -8.89 -4.26 -11.55
N SER A 112 -8.96 -3.78 -12.79
CA SER A 112 -7.76 -3.55 -13.59
C SER A 112 -7.00 -2.30 -13.14
N MET A 113 -5.66 -2.36 -13.19
CA MET A 113 -4.82 -1.18 -12.94
C MET A 113 -5.11 -0.07 -13.95
N GLN A 114 -5.43 -0.43 -15.20
CA GLN A 114 -5.82 0.53 -16.23
C GLN A 114 -7.04 1.36 -15.81
N SER A 115 -8.10 0.71 -15.32
CA SER A 115 -9.32 1.41 -14.87
C SER A 115 -9.09 2.34 -13.67
N VAL A 116 -8.15 1.97 -12.81
CA VAL A 116 -7.78 2.75 -11.63
C VAL A 116 -6.95 3.97 -12.02
N ILE A 117 -5.92 3.79 -12.85
CA ILE A 117 -5.04 4.88 -13.35
C ILE A 117 -5.83 5.85 -14.26
N ALA A 118 -6.76 5.35 -15.07
CA ALA A 118 -7.63 6.17 -15.92
C ALA A 118 -8.71 6.95 -15.16
N SER A 119 -8.89 6.67 -13.87
CA SER A 119 -9.91 7.34 -13.08
C SER A 119 -9.64 8.84 -12.92
N ARG A 120 -10.73 9.62 -12.92
CA ARG A 120 -10.65 11.07 -12.66
C ARG A 120 -9.94 11.37 -11.34
N ARG A 121 -10.20 10.56 -10.30
CA ARG A 121 -9.58 10.70 -8.98
C ARG A 121 -8.06 10.57 -9.03
N PHE A 122 -7.53 9.65 -9.84
CA PHE A 122 -6.09 9.50 -10.03
C PHE A 122 -5.50 10.64 -10.86
N ILE A 123 -6.15 10.98 -11.98
CA ILE A 123 -5.64 12.00 -12.93
C ILE A 123 -5.60 13.39 -12.27
N GLU A 124 -6.69 13.80 -11.60
CA GLU A 124 -6.84 15.14 -11.02
C GLU A 124 -6.33 15.23 -9.57
N GLY A 125 -6.01 14.10 -8.95
CA GLY A 125 -5.57 14.02 -7.55
C GLY A 125 -4.29 14.83 -7.30
N LYS A 126 -4.34 15.73 -6.32
CA LYS A 126 -3.20 16.57 -5.90
C LYS A 126 -2.41 15.91 -4.77
N TYR A 127 -1.74 14.80 -5.10
CA TYR A 127 -0.89 14.06 -4.19
C TYR A 127 0.57 14.24 -4.56
N GLU A 128 1.46 14.25 -3.58
CA GLU A 128 2.91 14.29 -3.83
C GLU A 128 3.43 12.95 -4.38
N LEU A 129 3.08 11.85 -3.73
CA LEU A 129 3.37 10.49 -4.16
C LEU A 129 2.08 9.65 -4.17
N PRO A 130 1.27 9.77 -5.24
CA PRO A 130 -0.01 9.07 -5.31
C PRO A 130 0.16 7.57 -5.46
N VAL A 131 -0.49 6.82 -4.60
CA VAL A 131 -0.59 5.37 -4.66
C VAL A 131 -2.05 4.99 -4.80
N ALA A 132 -2.39 4.29 -5.88
CA ALA A 132 -3.72 3.77 -6.14
C ALA A 132 -3.70 2.25 -5.99
N MET A 133 -4.48 1.72 -5.04
CA MET A 133 -4.45 0.30 -4.67
C MET A 133 -5.56 -0.53 -5.30
N GLY A 134 -6.60 0.10 -5.82
CA GLY A 134 -7.75 -0.61 -6.35
C GLY A 134 -9.05 0.16 -6.11
N LYS A 135 -10.12 -0.57 -5.83
CA LYS A 135 -11.43 0.00 -5.56
C LYS A 135 -11.97 -0.46 -4.21
N THR A 136 -12.73 0.42 -3.57
CA THR A 136 -13.46 0.12 -2.34
C THR A 136 -14.69 -0.75 -2.64
N ILE A 137 -15.36 -1.21 -1.57
CA ILE A 137 -16.64 -1.93 -1.66
C ILE A 137 -17.71 -1.11 -2.39
N THR A 138 -17.65 0.23 -2.28
CA THR A 138 -18.55 1.13 -2.99
C THR A 138 -18.13 1.41 -4.43
N ASN A 139 -17.19 0.64 -4.97
CA ASN A 139 -16.63 0.75 -6.33
C ASN A 139 -15.89 2.08 -6.61
N GLU A 140 -15.49 2.80 -5.57
CA GLU A 140 -14.69 4.01 -5.68
C GLU A 140 -13.19 3.67 -5.70
N VAL A 141 -12.41 4.39 -6.49
CA VAL A 141 -10.96 4.21 -6.50
C VAL A 141 -10.38 4.58 -5.14
N PHE A 142 -9.68 3.61 -4.52
CA PHE A 142 -8.94 3.84 -3.29
C PHE A 142 -7.50 4.25 -3.60
N MET A 143 -7.13 5.41 -3.08
CA MET A 143 -5.76 5.93 -3.22
C MET A 143 -5.37 6.79 -2.03
N PHE A 144 -4.07 6.84 -1.79
CA PHE A 144 -3.47 7.65 -0.73
C PHE A 144 -2.16 8.31 -1.18
N ASP A 145 -1.65 9.24 -0.38
CA ASP A 145 -0.37 9.87 -0.60
C ASP A 145 0.70 9.22 0.29
N LEU A 146 1.70 8.59 -0.31
CA LEU A 146 2.79 7.95 0.42
C LEU A 146 3.56 8.94 1.31
N CYS A 147 3.58 10.23 0.97
CA CYS A 147 4.18 11.25 1.83
C CYS A 147 3.41 11.46 3.15
N LYS A 148 2.11 11.15 3.18
CA LYS A 148 1.27 11.24 4.39
C LYS A 148 1.37 9.99 5.25
N THR A 149 1.59 8.84 4.62
CA THR A 149 1.91 7.56 5.27
C THR A 149 3.37 7.23 4.97
N PRO A 150 4.32 7.88 5.65
CA PRO A 150 5.70 7.99 5.17
C PRO A 150 6.39 6.66 4.93
N HIS A 151 6.04 5.64 5.69
CA HIS A 151 6.56 4.29 5.54
C HIS A 151 5.40 3.30 5.57
N LEU A 152 5.53 2.23 4.81
CA LEU A 152 4.47 1.25 4.63
C LEU A 152 5.00 -0.15 4.94
N LEU A 153 4.24 -0.92 5.70
CA LEU A 153 4.44 -2.35 5.86
C LEU A 153 3.37 -3.08 5.04
N VAL A 154 3.81 -3.92 4.12
CA VAL A 154 2.94 -4.74 3.27
C VAL A 154 3.11 -6.19 3.68
N ALA A 155 2.12 -6.77 4.31
CA ALA A 155 2.16 -8.17 4.75
C ALA A 155 1.13 -9.01 4.00
N GLY A 156 1.51 -10.21 3.61
CA GLY A 156 0.61 -11.16 2.97
C GLY A 156 1.30 -12.49 2.69
N ALA A 157 0.62 -13.58 2.98
CA ALA A 157 1.10 -14.91 2.62
C ALA A 157 1.14 -15.11 1.09
N THR A 158 1.77 -16.18 0.65
CA THR A 158 1.80 -16.54 -0.78
C THR A 158 0.39 -16.62 -1.35
N GLY A 159 0.16 -15.98 -2.50
CA GLY A 159 -1.15 -15.93 -3.15
C GLY A 159 -2.14 -14.90 -2.59
N GLN A 160 -1.81 -14.18 -1.51
CA GLN A 160 -2.68 -13.17 -0.89
C GLN A 160 -2.54 -11.77 -1.48
N GLY A 161 -1.85 -11.63 -2.61
CA GLY A 161 -1.78 -10.37 -3.35
C GLY A 161 -0.66 -9.41 -2.96
N LYS A 162 0.32 -9.81 -2.11
CA LYS A 162 1.50 -8.98 -1.75
C LYS A 162 2.20 -8.41 -2.98
N SER A 163 2.56 -9.27 -3.93
CA SER A 163 3.23 -8.87 -5.18
C SER A 163 2.36 -7.97 -6.05
N VAL A 164 1.07 -8.25 -6.12
CA VAL A 164 0.11 -7.40 -6.85
C VAL A 164 0.03 -6.01 -6.21
N GLY A 165 -0.01 -5.93 -4.88
CA GLY A 165 0.00 -4.68 -4.14
C GLY A 165 1.27 -3.86 -4.39
N LEU A 166 2.45 -4.50 -4.32
CA LEU A 166 3.73 -3.82 -4.62
C LEU A 166 3.78 -3.31 -6.06
N ASN A 167 3.33 -4.12 -7.02
CA ASN A 167 3.25 -3.70 -8.42
C ASN A 167 2.26 -2.55 -8.63
N ALA A 168 1.12 -2.53 -7.92
CA ALA A 168 0.17 -1.42 -7.96
C ALA A 168 0.80 -0.11 -7.45
N ILE A 169 1.57 -0.16 -6.36
CA ILE A 169 2.29 0.97 -5.80
C ILE A 169 3.31 1.52 -6.81
N ILE A 170 4.18 0.65 -7.32
CA ILE A 170 5.23 1.04 -8.28
C ILE A 170 4.61 1.62 -9.55
N THR A 171 3.60 0.95 -10.12
CA THR A 171 2.90 1.40 -11.32
C THR A 171 2.24 2.76 -11.10
N SER A 172 1.56 2.99 -9.99
CA SER A 172 0.96 4.28 -9.66
C SER A 172 1.99 5.40 -9.71
N LEU A 173 3.16 5.19 -9.13
CA LEU A 173 4.23 6.17 -9.07
C LEU A 173 4.86 6.41 -10.45
N LEU A 174 5.08 5.36 -11.24
CA LEU A 174 5.61 5.46 -12.60
C LEU A 174 4.70 6.24 -13.56
N TYR A 175 3.38 6.13 -13.39
CA TYR A 175 2.40 6.85 -14.22
C TYR A 175 2.21 8.31 -13.80
N LYS A 176 2.71 8.71 -12.64
CA LYS A 176 2.45 10.06 -12.12
C LYS A 176 3.71 10.90 -11.92
N LYS A 177 4.88 10.29 -11.72
CA LYS A 177 6.10 11.01 -11.37
C LYS A 177 7.16 10.89 -12.47
N HIS A 178 7.75 12.03 -12.79
CA HIS A 178 8.87 12.08 -13.73
C HIS A 178 10.14 11.49 -13.08
N PRO A 179 11.06 10.88 -13.86
CA PRO A 179 12.31 10.32 -13.30
C PRO A 179 13.21 11.31 -12.56
N SER A 180 13.08 12.59 -12.84
CA SER A 180 13.79 13.65 -12.09
C SER A 180 13.18 13.94 -10.73
N GLU A 181 11.93 13.54 -10.50
CA GLU A 181 11.20 13.78 -9.25
C GLU A 181 11.18 12.57 -8.32
N LEU A 182 11.44 11.37 -8.85
CA LEU A 182 11.34 10.11 -8.12
C LEU A 182 12.45 9.14 -8.48
N LYS A 183 13.01 8.51 -7.47
CA LYS A 183 13.91 7.36 -7.59
C LYS A 183 13.45 6.21 -6.72
N PHE A 184 13.66 4.99 -7.20
CA PHE A 184 13.46 3.77 -6.43
C PHE A 184 14.79 3.17 -6.03
N VAL A 185 14.83 2.60 -4.82
CA VAL A 185 15.82 1.64 -4.37
C VAL A 185 15.08 0.33 -4.16
N MET A 186 15.46 -0.71 -4.89
CA MET A 186 14.77 -1.99 -4.85
C MET A 186 15.68 -3.07 -4.30
N VAL A 187 15.20 -3.78 -3.28
CA VAL A 187 15.88 -4.89 -2.63
C VAL A 187 15.02 -6.14 -2.75
N ASP A 188 15.52 -7.15 -3.43
CA ASP A 188 14.83 -8.41 -3.73
C ASP A 188 15.78 -9.59 -3.50
N PRO A 189 15.87 -10.11 -2.26
CA PRO A 189 16.76 -11.22 -1.93
C PRO A 189 16.46 -12.50 -2.71
N LYS A 190 15.21 -12.68 -3.16
CA LYS A 190 14.76 -13.87 -3.88
C LYS A 190 14.88 -13.76 -5.39
N MET A 191 15.17 -12.59 -5.92
CA MET A 191 15.27 -12.30 -7.36
C MET A 191 13.99 -12.65 -8.17
N VAL A 192 12.83 -12.56 -7.55
CA VAL A 192 11.55 -12.98 -8.17
C VAL A 192 10.68 -11.79 -8.54
N GLU A 193 10.50 -10.86 -7.60
CA GLU A 193 9.47 -9.82 -7.72
C GLU A 193 9.92 -8.61 -8.55
N PHE A 194 11.17 -8.16 -8.37
CA PHE A 194 11.62 -6.89 -8.95
C PHE A 194 12.53 -7.02 -10.17
N SER A 195 12.87 -8.23 -10.60
CA SER A 195 13.76 -8.46 -11.75
C SER A 195 13.28 -7.73 -13.02
N ILE A 196 11.96 -7.63 -13.24
CA ILE A 196 11.38 -6.94 -14.39
C ILE A 196 11.67 -5.43 -14.39
N TYR A 197 11.85 -4.82 -13.22
CA TYR A 197 12.12 -3.40 -13.08
C TYR A 197 13.58 -3.01 -13.38
N SER A 198 14.48 -3.97 -13.59
CA SER A 198 15.84 -3.67 -14.07
C SER A 198 15.83 -2.85 -15.36
N LYS A 199 14.78 -3.00 -16.19
CA LYS A 199 14.63 -2.25 -17.44
C LYS A 199 14.46 -0.74 -17.27
N ILE A 200 14.02 -0.28 -16.09
CA ILE A 200 13.87 1.15 -15.80
C ILE A 200 15.09 1.74 -15.07
N GLU A 201 16.21 1.01 -15.00
CA GLU A 201 17.42 1.41 -14.30
C GLU A 201 17.85 2.84 -14.61
N ARG A 202 17.99 3.17 -15.89
CA ARG A 202 18.50 4.48 -16.33
C ARG A 202 17.64 5.67 -15.91
N HIS A 203 16.36 5.44 -15.66
CA HIS A 203 15.41 6.50 -15.36
C HIS A 203 15.07 6.58 -13.87
N TYR A 204 14.76 5.45 -13.26
CA TYR A 204 14.14 5.46 -11.94
C TYR A 204 14.97 4.77 -10.84
N LEU A 205 15.91 3.88 -11.16
CA LEU A 205 16.61 3.16 -10.09
C LEU A 205 17.81 3.95 -9.58
N ALA A 206 17.90 4.06 -8.26
CA ALA A 206 19.09 4.51 -7.55
C ALA A 206 19.84 3.28 -7.04
N LYS A 207 21.15 3.24 -7.24
CA LYS A 207 22.03 2.17 -6.80
C LYS A 207 23.33 2.72 -6.24
N LEU A 208 24.06 1.92 -5.51
CA LEU A 208 25.42 2.26 -5.08
C LEU A 208 26.35 2.46 -6.31
N PRO A 209 27.31 3.38 -6.25
CA PRO A 209 28.20 3.69 -7.39
C PRO A 209 28.89 2.46 -7.99
N ASN A 210 29.28 1.50 -7.14
CA ASN A 210 30.01 0.29 -7.54
C ASN A 210 29.09 -0.93 -7.72
N ALA A 211 27.76 -0.79 -7.63
CA ALA A 211 26.84 -1.89 -7.81
C ALA A 211 26.74 -2.27 -9.29
N GLU A 212 27.01 -3.54 -9.60
CA GLU A 212 26.83 -4.07 -10.96
C GLU A 212 25.37 -4.18 -11.35
N LYS A 213 24.53 -4.62 -10.41
CA LYS A 213 23.10 -4.84 -10.61
C LYS A 213 22.27 -3.65 -10.10
N PRO A 214 21.21 -3.28 -10.80
CA PRO A 214 20.34 -2.18 -10.40
C PRO A 214 19.42 -2.54 -9.23
N ILE A 215 19.15 -3.83 -9.01
CA ILE A 215 18.34 -4.37 -7.92
C ILE A 215 19.28 -5.11 -6.97
N VAL A 216 19.15 -4.78 -5.70
CA VAL A 216 19.99 -5.35 -4.63
C VAL A 216 19.45 -6.73 -4.26
N THR A 217 20.30 -7.75 -4.34
CA THR A 217 19.92 -9.14 -4.06
C THR A 217 20.65 -9.72 -2.84
N GLU A 218 21.88 -9.25 -2.58
CA GLU A 218 22.71 -9.77 -1.50
C GLU A 218 22.44 -9.02 -0.18
N PRO A 219 22.36 -9.71 0.96
CA PRO A 219 22.12 -9.08 2.26
C PRO A 219 23.16 -8.01 2.64
N ALA A 220 24.43 -8.25 2.35
CA ALA A 220 25.49 -7.28 2.63
C ALA A 220 25.31 -5.98 1.82
N ASP A 221 24.93 -6.09 0.55
CA ASP A 221 24.64 -4.95 -0.31
C ASP A 221 23.35 -4.22 0.12
N ALA A 222 22.38 -4.95 0.66
CA ALA A 222 21.18 -4.36 1.25
C ALA A 222 21.53 -3.49 2.46
N VAL A 223 22.37 -3.98 3.36
CA VAL A 223 22.87 -3.21 4.52
C VAL A 223 23.63 -1.97 4.05
N ALA A 224 24.55 -2.12 3.09
CA ALA A 224 25.33 -1.01 2.54
C ALA A 224 24.42 0.04 1.88
N THR A 225 23.41 -0.40 1.13
CA THR A 225 22.43 0.47 0.46
C THR A 225 21.59 1.25 1.47
N LEU A 226 21.08 0.60 2.50
CA LEU A 226 20.30 1.27 3.54
C LEU A 226 21.15 2.25 4.36
N ASN A 227 22.40 1.92 4.66
CA ASN A 227 23.32 2.87 5.29
C ASN A 227 23.62 4.07 4.39
N SER A 228 23.75 3.87 3.07
CA SER A 228 23.90 4.96 2.10
C SER A 228 22.65 5.87 2.09
N LEU A 229 21.45 5.32 2.21
CA LEU A 229 20.23 6.11 2.35
C LEU A 229 20.18 6.93 3.65
N VAL A 230 20.76 6.41 4.74
CA VAL A 230 20.91 7.18 5.98
C VAL A 230 21.85 8.37 5.77
N ILE A 231 22.96 8.18 5.05
CA ILE A 231 23.88 9.28 4.72
C ILE A 231 23.19 10.31 3.83
N GLU A 232 22.50 9.89 2.78
CA GLU A 232 21.72 10.79 1.92
C GLU A 232 20.64 11.56 2.71
N MET A 233 19.98 10.91 3.66
CA MET A 233 19.03 11.55 4.57
C MET A 233 19.68 12.69 5.37
N GLU A 234 20.86 12.44 5.95
CA GLU A 234 21.59 13.43 6.74
C GLU A 234 22.10 14.58 5.85
N ASP A 235 22.58 14.29 4.66
CA ASP A 235 22.99 15.31 3.69
C ASP A 235 21.81 16.20 3.29
N ARG A 236 20.65 15.60 3.04
CA ARG A 236 19.43 16.34 2.73
C ARG A 236 19.01 17.26 3.89
N TYR A 237 19.10 16.78 5.14
CA TYR A 237 18.82 17.61 6.29
C TYR A 237 19.73 18.85 6.34
N ARG A 238 21.03 18.69 6.06
CA ARG A 238 21.96 19.82 5.97
C ARG A 238 21.53 20.81 4.88
N LEU A 239 21.11 20.34 3.73
CA LEU A 239 20.61 21.20 2.66
C LEU A 239 19.32 21.93 3.06
N LEU A 240 18.39 21.26 3.75
CA LEU A 240 17.17 21.90 4.25
C LEU A 240 17.49 23.02 5.26
N VAL A 241 18.40 22.76 6.20
CA VAL A 241 18.85 23.76 7.17
C VAL A 241 19.49 24.94 6.47
N ASN A 242 20.42 24.71 5.53
CA ASN A 242 21.08 25.77 4.77
C ASN A 242 20.10 26.59 3.91
N ALA A 243 19.02 25.98 3.46
CA ALA A 243 17.95 26.64 2.71
C ALA A 243 16.91 27.32 3.62
N ASN A 244 17.00 27.13 4.94
CA ASN A 244 16.02 27.60 5.92
C ASN A 244 14.59 27.17 5.58
N VAL A 245 14.39 25.85 5.40
CA VAL A 245 13.11 25.21 5.11
C VAL A 245 12.93 23.96 5.97
N ARG A 246 11.68 23.48 6.09
CA ARG A 246 11.33 22.37 6.99
C ARG A 246 11.20 21.01 6.29
N ASN A 247 10.98 21.03 4.99
CA ASN A 247 10.72 19.79 4.22
C ASN A 247 11.15 19.90 2.77
N ILE A 248 11.23 18.76 2.11
CA ILE A 248 11.65 18.64 0.72
C ILE A 248 10.77 19.44 -0.25
N LYS A 249 9.47 19.56 0.00
CA LYS A 249 8.55 20.30 -0.87
C LYS A 249 8.89 21.78 -0.91
N GLU A 250 9.08 22.39 0.27
CA GLU A 250 9.52 23.78 0.40
C GLU A 250 10.90 23.99 -0.21
N TYR A 251 11.81 23.02 0.00
CA TYR A 251 13.15 23.05 -0.56
C TYR A 251 13.14 23.07 -2.09
N ASN A 252 12.46 22.10 -2.70
CA ASN A 252 12.37 21.99 -4.14
C ASN A 252 11.66 23.19 -4.77
N ALA A 253 10.63 23.75 -4.14
CA ALA A 253 9.99 24.98 -4.59
C ALA A 253 11.01 26.14 -4.66
N LYS A 254 11.79 26.37 -3.59
CA LYS A 254 12.87 27.38 -3.60
C LYS A 254 13.93 27.12 -4.65
N PHE A 255 14.28 25.85 -4.90
CA PHE A 255 15.25 25.49 -5.93
C PHE A 255 14.73 25.80 -7.35
N ILE A 256 13.49 25.44 -7.64
CA ILE A 256 12.83 25.72 -8.92
C ILE A 256 12.72 27.23 -9.17
N GLU A 257 12.42 28.01 -8.11
CA GLU A 257 12.38 29.47 -8.14
C GLU A 257 13.79 30.11 -8.25
N ARG A 258 14.86 29.32 -8.39
CA ARG A 258 16.26 29.77 -8.48
C ARG A 258 16.74 30.59 -7.26
N ARG A 259 16.15 30.32 -6.10
CA ARG A 259 16.51 31.00 -4.83
C ARG A 259 17.59 30.27 -4.04
N LEU A 260 18.08 29.14 -4.56
CA LEU A 260 19.17 28.34 -3.97
C LEU A 260 20.34 28.27 -4.96
N ASN A 261 21.55 28.49 -4.45
CA ASN A 261 22.75 28.53 -5.30
C ASN A 261 23.36 27.13 -5.47
N PRO A 262 23.41 26.57 -6.71
CA PRO A 262 24.02 25.26 -6.96
C PRO A 262 25.52 25.19 -6.60
N GLN A 263 26.25 26.31 -6.68
CA GLN A 263 27.66 26.36 -6.30
C GLN A 263 27.88 26.13 -4.80
N LYS A 264 26.84 26.30 -3.98
CA LYS A 264 26.83 25.98 -2.55
C LYS A 264 26.32 24.56 -2.26
N GLY A 265 26.28 23.68 -3.28
CA GLY A 265 25.88 22.29 -3.18
C GLY A 265 24.36 22.06 -3.27
N HIS A 266 23.57 23.12 -3.47
CA HIS A 266 22.13 22.94 -3.65
C HIS A 266 21.82 22.27 -4.98
N ARG A 267 20.93 21.28 -4.93
CA ARG A 267 20.43 20.51 -6.07
C ARG A 267 18.95 20.22 -5.90
N PHE A 268 18.26 19.93 -6.98
CA PHE A 268 16.91 19.40 -6.87
C PHE A 268 16.95 18.02 -6.16
N LEU A 269 16.06 17.81 -5.23
CA LEU A 269 15.99 16.57 -4.44
C LEU A 269 14.80 15.74 -4.91
N PRO A 270 15.01 14.64 -5.68
CA PRO A 270 13.95 13.71 -5.99
C PRO A 270 13.48 12.99 -4.73
N TYR A 271 12.21 12.61 -4.68
CA TYR A 271 11.75 11.63 -3.71
C TYR A 271 12.48 10.30 -3.91
N ILE A 272 12.76 9.60 -2.84
CA ILE A 272 13.33 8.25 -2.90
C ILE A 272 12.37 7.29 -2.22
N VAL A 273 11.97 6.23 -2.92
CA VAL A 273 11.14 5.15 -2.37
C VAL A 273 11.97 3.88 -2.36
N ALA A 274 12.35 3.46 -1.17
CA ALA A 274 13.06 2.19 -0.96
C ALA A 274 12.03 1.07 -0.74
N ILE A 275 12.09 0.03 -1.55
CA ILE A 275 11.15 -1.09 -1.50
C ILE A 275 11.94 -2.37 -1.24
N VAL A 276 11.57 -3.07 -0.17
CA VAL A 276 12.17 -4.35 0.24
C VAL A 276 11.10 -5.43 0.12
N ASP A 277 11.32 -6.44 -0.73
CA ASP A 277 10.32 -7.47 -0.99
C ASP A 277 10.10 -8.43 0.18
N GLU A 278 11.15 -9.06 0.67
CA GLU A 278 11.04 -9.99 1.81
C GLU A 278 12.00 -9.57 2.93
N PHE A 279 11.49 -8.69 3.77
CA PHE A 279 12.26 -8.12 4.87
C PHE A 279 12.67 -9.18 5.92
N ALA A 280 11.83 -10.21 6.12
CA ALA A 280 12.11 -11.29 7.06
C ALA A 280 13.41 -12.01 6.75
N ASP A 281 13.67 -12.28 5.47
CA ASP A 281 14.86 -13.00 5.06
C ASP A 281 16.14 -12.17 5.30
N LEU A 282 16.06 -10.86 5.12
CA LEU A 282 17.17 -9.96 5.41
C LEU A 282 17.48 -9.86 6.91
N ILE A 283 16.45 -9.79 7.76
CA ILE A 283 16.66 -9.79 9.22
C ILE A 283 17.24 -11.11 9.68
N ALA A 284 16.79 -12.23 9.13
CA ALA A 284 17.32 -13.55 9.51
C ALA A 284 18.82 -13.68 9.28
N VAL A 285 19.35 -12.99 8.25
CA VAL A 285 20.77 -13.05 7.88
C VAL A 285 21.58 -11.92 8.51
N ALA A 286 21.11 -10.66 8.41
CA ALA A 286 21.86 -9.48 8.81
C ALA A 286 21.49 -8.93 10.21
N GLY A 287 20.37 -9.36 10.79
CA GLY A 287 19.96 -9.00 12.15
C GLY A 287 20.01 -7.48 12.41
N ARG A 288 20.73 -7.07 13.45
CA ARG A 288 20.82 -5.68 13.88
C ARG A 288 21.46 -4.74 12.83
N GLU A 289 22.31 -5.27 11.97
CA GLU A 289 22.99 -4.43 10.97
C GLU A 289 22.00 -3.82 9.97
N ILE A 290 20.91 -4.52 9.66
CA ILE A 290 19.87 -4.01 8.80
C ILE A 290 18.75 -3.28 9.57
N GLU A 291 18.48 -3.66 10.81
CA GLU A 291 17.48 -3.02 11.65
C GLU A 291 17.81 -1.57 11.99
N LEU A 292 19.09 -1.28 12.25
CA LEU A 292 19.54 0.05 12.62
C LEU A 292 19.28 1.12 11.54
N PRO A 293 19.72 0.95 10.28
CA PRO A 293 19.43 1.92 9.23
C PRO A 293 17.94 2.04 8.95
N ILE A 294 17.17 0.95 8.99
CA ILE A 294 15.72 0.96 8.83
C ILE A 294 15.06 1.83 9.91
N SER A 295 15.40 1.61 11.18
CA SER A 295 14.87 2.38 12.29
C SER A 295 15.20 3.87 12.18
N ARG A 296 16.41 4.22 11.72
CA ARG A 296 16.82 5.62 11.50
C ARG A 296 16.02 6.28 10.38
N ILE A 297 15.84 5.59 9.26
CA ILE A 297 15.03 6.05 8.13
C ILE A 297 13.57 6.22 8.57
N ALA A 298 12.99 5.21 9.22
CA ALA A 298 11.60 5.25 9.69
C ALA A 298 11.35 6.44 10.63
N ALA A 299 12.30 6.76 11.51
CA ALA A 299 12.13 7.83 12.49
C ALA A 299 12.24 9.25 11.90
N LYS A 300 13.03 9.45 10.82
CA LYS A 300 13.44 10.80 10.42
C LYS A 300 13.27 11.13 8.94
N ALA A 301 13.16 10.15 8.04
CA ALA A 301 13.35 10.39 6.61
C ALA A 301 12.17 11.09 5.91
N ARG A 302 11.00 11.16 6.53
CA ARG A 302 9.80 11.78 5.96
C ARG A 302 10.04 13.21 5.46
N ALA A 303 10.63 14.06 6.28
CA ALA A 303 10.82 15.48 5.95
C ALA A 303 11.76 15.70 4.76
N VAL A 304 12.68 14.78 4.52
CA VAL A 304 13.66 14.85 3.43
C VAL A 304 13.26 14.03 2.19
N GLY A 305 12.03 13.51 2.16
CA GLY A 305 11.45 12.83 1.00
C GLY A 305 12.03 11.45 0.72
N ILE A 306 12.42 10.72 1.76
CA ILE A 306 12.82 9.31 1.67
C ILE A 306 11.75 8.48 2.35
N HIS A 307 11.16 7.56 1.61
CA HIS A 307 10.07 6.71 2.04
C HIS A 307 10.46 5.25 1.89
N MET A 308 9.94 4.39 2.76
CA MET A 308 10.29 2.99 2.78
C MET A 308 9.04 2.12 2.77
N ILE A 309 9.07 1.09 1.93
CA ILE A 309 8.04 0.06 1.84
C ILE A 309 8.71 -1.26 2.18
N LEU A 310 8.34 -1.85 3.30
CA LEU A 310 8.81 -3.16 3.72
C LEU A 310 7.72 -4.17 3.45
N ALA A 311 8.03 -5.21 2.68
CA ALA A 311 7.10 -6.29 2.44
C ALA A 311 7.57 -7.59 3.09
N THR A 312 6.63 -8.43 3.52
CA THR A 312 6.94 -9.72 4.13
C THR A 312 5.79 -10.71 3.98
N GLN A 313 6.13 -11.99 3.88
CA GLN A 313 5.18 -13.09 3.97
C GLN A 313 4.98 -13.57 5.43
N ARG A 314 5.79 -13.08 6.38
CA ARG A 314 5.82 -13.49 7.79
C ARG A 314 5.62 -12.30 8.72
N PRO A 315 4.38 -11.81 8.93
CA PRO A 315 4.13 -10.59 9.70
C PRO A 315 4.41 -10.68 11.20
N VAL A 316 4.61 -11.89 11.75
CA VAL A 316 4.58 -12.15 13.18
C VAL A 316 5.87 -11.75 13.93
N SER A 317 6.96 -11.44 13.23
CA SER A 317 8.30 -11.30 13.84
C SER A 317 8.73 -9.85 14.17
N TYR A 318 7.88 -8.83 13.96
CA TYR A 318 8.35 -7.44 13.90
C TYR A 318 7.72 -6.47 14.90
N THR A 319 7.23 -6.99 16.04
CA THR A 319 6.65 -6.16 17.12
C THR A 319 7.64 -5.18 17.76
N HIS A 320 8.93 -5.30 17.48
CA HIS A 320 9.95 -4.37 18.01
C HIS A 320 10.38 -3.29 16.99
N LEU A 321 10.03 -3.40 15.73
CA LEU A 321 10.03 -2.24 14.86
C LEU A 321 8.82 -1.38 15.21
N ARG A 322 8.89 -0.68 16.35
CA ARG A 322 7.92 0.37 16.70
C ARG A 322 8.07 1.53 15.71
N ALA A 323 7.59 1.32 14.50
CA ALA A 323 7.08 2.41 13.70
C ALA A 323 5.84 2.92 14.43
N HIS A 324 5.66 4.23 14.47
CA HIS A 324 4.40 4.80 14.91
C HIS A 324 3.31 4.24 13.99
N GLU A 325 2.61 3.22 14.45
CA GLU A 325 1.53 2.56 13.73
C GLU A 325 0.40 3.56 13.57
N THR A 326 0.30 4.13 12.40
CA THR A 326 -1.00 4.63 11.95
C THR A 326 -1.70 3.42 11.35
N THR A 327 -2.49 2.74 12.14
CA THR A 327 -3.38 1.69 11.69
C THR A 327 -4.42 2.35 10.78
N LEU A 328 -4.20 2.30 9.48
CA LEU A 328 -5.27 2.50 8.52
C LEU A 328 -6.13 1.23 8.60
N HIS A 329 -7.19 1.29 9.39
CA HIS A 329 -8.28 0.34 9.28
C HIS A 329 -8.96 0.61 7.94
N LEU A 330 -8.65 -0.24 6.96
CA LEU A 330 -9.37 -0.37 5.70
C LEU A 330 -10.67 -1.13 5.91
#